data_4b8ad24ddb41e41b46770b55b1355b22
#
_entry.id   4b8ad24ddb41e41b46770b55b1355b22
#
_cell.length_a   1.000
_cell.length_b   1.000
_cell.length_c   1.000
_cell.angle_alpha   90.00
_cell.angle_beta   90.00
_cell.angle_gamma   90.00
#
_symmetry.space_group_name_H-M   'P 1'
#
loop_
_entity.id
_entity.type
_entity.pdbx_description
1 polymer ?
#
loop_
_entity_poly.entity_id
_entity_poly.type
_entity_poly.pdbx_seq_one_letter_code
_entity_poly.pdbx_strand_id
1 'polypeptide(L)'
;MQVSNLADYRCRTLFYGGRLVNSSLKSGESYDMMKKSIVVSIIQNKLFPKEIGCHSIFDVREQKTGLRLCDRLAFHFLELGKVDPQKPVEEMTQIEKLAVYLRYANDENYKDSVQEICESEEGIIMAENLYRHATKEEREAAWAECRMMYQHDQASLREDGRKEGHRQGLAEGEAIGAAQKQREIAKNLKDLGMDTNEIFKATGLCAEEIAKL
;
A
#
# COMPACT_ATOMS: atom_id res chain seq x y z
N MET A 1 3.34 -15.36 3.49
CA MET A 1 3.47 -14.03 2.85
C MET A 1 3.84 -13.02 3.92
N GLN A 2 5.11 -12.61 4.01
CA GLN A 2 5.55 -11.59 4.97
C GLN A 2 5.17 -10.22 4.39
N VAL A 3 4.19 -9.54 4.99
CA VAL A 3 3.95 -8.13 4.73
C VAL A 3 4.95 -7.36 5.59
N SER A 4 6.10 -7.04 5.05
CA SER A 4 7.23 -6.46 5.76
C SER A 4 7.05 -4.98 6.13
N ASN A 5 6.03 -4.28 5.62
CA ASN A 5 5.75 -2.90 6.01
C ASN A 5 4.26 -2.58 5.85
N LEU A 6 3.53 -2.45 6.97
CA LEU A 6 2.10 -2.15 6.98
C LEU A 6 1.78 -0.75 6.40
N ALA A 7 2.72 0.20 6.49
CA ALA A 7 2.55 1.54 5.91
C ALA A 7 2.53 1.47 4.38
N ASP A 8 3.44 0.70 3.78
CA ASP A 8 3.51 0.52 2.33
C ASP A 8 2.27 -0.18 1.76
N TYR A 9 1.63 -1.06 2.56
CA TYR A 9 0.43 -1.78 2.12
C TYR A 9 -0.73 -0.83 1.80
N ARG A 10 -0.95 0.22 2.60
CA ARG A 10 -2.00 1.22 2.35
C ARG A 10 -1.74 2.00 1.06
N CYS A 11 -0.51 2.48 0.89
CA CYS A 11 -0.11 3.21 -0.31
C CYS A 11 -0.19 2.32 -1.56
N ARG A 12 0.22 1.06 -1.45
CA ARG A 12 0.11 0.08 -2.52
C ARG A 12 -1.34 -0.20 -2.91
N THR A 13 -2.24 -0.35 -1.94
CA THR A 13 -3.67 -0.54 -2.18
C THR A 13 -4.27 0.66 -2.91
N LEU A 14 -3.91 1.88 -2.52
CA LEU A 14 -4.32 3.11 -3.20
C LEU A 14 -3.81 3.15 -4.64
N PHE A 15 -2.55 2.78 -4.87
CA PHE A 15 -1.97 2.72 -6.21
C PHE A 15 -2.72 1.74 -7.13
N TYR A 16 -3.05 0.54 -6.64
CA TYR A 16 -3.86 -0.42 -7.41
C TYR A 16 -5.25 0.09 -7.70
N GLY A 17 -5.90 0.75 -6.74
CA GLY A 17 -7.20 1.39 -6.97
C GLY A 17 -7.14 2.44 -8.07
N GLY A 18 -6.12 3.29 -8.07
CA GLY A 18 -5.89 4.27 -9.13
C GLY A 18 -5.67 3.62 -10.50
N ARG A 19 -4.91 2.52 -10.57
CA ARG A 19 -4.73 1.75 -11.81
C ARG A 19 -6.04 1.16 -12.33
N LEU A 20 -6.87 0.59 -11.45
CA LEU A 20 -8.17 0.03 -11.83
C LEU A 20 -9.08 1.11 -12.41
N VAL A 21 -9.16 2.28 -11.78
CA VAL A 21 -9.93 3.42 -12.28
C VAL A 21 -9.42 3.84 -13.65
N ASN A 22 -8.10 4.02 -13.80
CA ASN A 22 -7.49 4.42 -15.07
C ASN A 22 -7.73 3.40 -16.20
N SER A 23 -7.69 2.09 -15.87
CA SER A 23 -7.94 1.03 -16.86
C SER A 23 -9.43 0.84 -17.20
N SER A 24 -10.34 1.46 -16.44
CA SER A 24 -11.79 1.33 -16.63
C SER A 24 -12.33 2.15 -17.80
N LEU A 25 -11.54 3.11 -18.31
CA LEU A 25 -11.87 3.97 -19.45
C LEU A 25 -10.83 3.85 -20.56
N LYS A 26 -11.28 3.86 -21.79
CA LYS A 26 -10.41 3.95 -22.97
C LYS A 26 -10.28 5.42 -23.42
N SER A 27 -9.23 5.69 -24.19
CA SER A 27 -9.05 7.02 -24.78
C SER A 27 -10.26 7.43 -25.64
N GLY A 28 -10.83 8.59 -25.35
CA GLY A 28 -12.01 9.12 -26.05
C GLY A 28 -13.36 8.70 -25.48
N GLU A 29 -13.43 7.84 -24.48
CA GLU A 29 -14.67 7.51 -23.77
C GLU A 29 -15.05 8.63 -22.78
N SER A 30 -16.36 8.84 -22.60
CA SER A 30 -16.88 9.80 -21.63
C SER A 30 -16.68 9.31 -20.19
N TYR A 31 -16.44 10.22 -19.25
CA TYR A 31 -16.17 9.87 -17.82
C TYR A 31 -17.36 9.23 -17.11
N ASP A 32 -18.59 9.40 -17.59
CA ASP A 32 -19.78 8.74 -17.07
C ASP A 32 -19.77 7.22 -17.33
N MET A 33 -19.03 6.76 -18.34
CA MET A 33 -18.81 5.34 -18.65
C MET A 33 -17.84 4.65 -17.68
N MET A 34 -17.20 5.40 -16.78
CA MET A 34 -16.27 4.85 -15.78
C MET A 34 -16.96 3.76 -14.94
N LYS A 35 -16.37 2.56 -14.94
CA LYS A 35 -16.87 1.43 -14.16
C LYS A 35 -16.52 1.60 -12.69
N LYS A 36 -17.37 1.08 -11.82
CA LYS A 36 -17.10 1.01 -10.39
C LYS A 36 -15.91 0.07 -10.14
N SER A 37 -14.88 0.58 -9.51
CA SER A 37 -13.66 -0.15 -9.16
C SER A 37 -13.67 -0.41 -7.65
N ILE A 38 -13.57 -1.68 -7.24
CA ILE A 38 -13.53 -2.09 -5.84
C ILE A 38 -12.24 -2.87 -5.62
N VAL A 39 -11.42 -2.42 -4.69
CA VAL A 39 -10.24 -3.15 -4.23
C VAL A 39 -10.59 -3.83 -2.92
N VAL A 40 -10.50 -5.17 -2.88
CA VAL A 40 -10.73 -5.95 -1.68
C VAL A 40 -9.40 -6.48 -1.16
N SER A 41 -9.06 -6.13 0.08
CA SER A 41 -7.84 -6.57 0.76
C SER A 41 -8.20 -7.47 1.93
N ILE A 42 -7.84 -8.75 1.85
CA ILE A 42 -7.99 -9.72 2.95
C ILE A 42 -6.62 -9.89 3.61
N ILE A 43 -6.51 -9.52 4.87
CA ILE A 43 -5.23 -9.49 5.60
C ILE A 43 -5.33 -10.21 6.93
N GLN A 44 -4.29 -10.97 7.30
CA GLN A 44 -4.25 -11.67 8.58
C GLN A 44 -3.92 -10.76 9.75
N ASN A 45 -3.10 -9.72 9.51
CA ASN A 45 -2.64 -8.80 10.52
C ASN A 45 -3.62 -7.63 10.75
N LYS A 46 -3.46 -6.92 11.88
CA LYS A 46 -4.20 -5.70 12.19
C LYS A 46 -3.50 -4.52 11.53
N LEU A 47 -4.15 -3.87 10.57
CA LEU A 47 -3.64 -2.73 9.82
C LEU A 47 -4.15 -1.40 10.35
N PHE A 48 -5.39 -1.38 10.81
CA PHE A 48 -6.06 -0.19 11.36
C PHE A 48 -6.26 -0.31 12.86
N PRO A 49 -6.52 0.80 13.57
CA PRO A 49 -6.83 0.79 14.99
C PRO A 49 -7.97 -0.17 15.35
N LYS A 50 -8.01 -0.60 16.62
CA LYS A 50 -8.97 -1.62 17.09
C LYS A 50 -10.43 -1.13 17.04
N GLU A 51 -10.63 0.18 17.13
CA GLU A 51 -11.94 0.84 17.08
C GLU A 51 -12.62 0.68 15.71
N ILE A 52 -11.81 0.49 14.66
CA ILE A 52 -12.29 0.09 13.35
C ILE A 52 -12.46 -1.42 13.35
N GLY A 53 -13.68 -1.92 13.15
CA GLY A 53 -14.00 -3.34 13.16
C GLY A 53 -13.15 -4.17 12.18
N CYS A 54 -13.45 -5.45 12.07
CA CYS A 54 -12.73 -6.36 11.16
C CYS A 54 -12.90 -6.00 9.68
N HIS A 55 -14.00 -5.32 9.31
CA HIS A 55 -14.26 -4.83 7.98
C HIS A 55 -14.33 -3.31 7.97
N SER A 56 -13.55 -2.69 7.09
CA SER A 56 -13.56 -1.25 6.87
C SER A 56 -13.66 -0.92 5.39
N ILE A 57 -14.34 0.19 5.09
CA ILE A 57 -14.55 0.69 3.74
C ILE A 57 -14.01 2.11 3.67
N PHE A 58 -13.12 2.35 2.71
CA PHE A 58 -12.61 3.67 2.40
C PHE A 58 -13.09 4.08 1.00
N ASP A 59 -13.55 5.32 0.89
CA ASP A 59 -13.92 5.95 -0.37
C ASP A 59 -13.44 7.41 -0.40
N VAL A 60 -13.65 8.09 -1.52
CA VAL A 60 -13.22 9.48 -1.68
C VAL A 60 -14.34 10.41 -1.18
N ARG A 61 -14.04 11.18 -0.12
CA ARG A 61 -15.01 12.09 0.52
C ARG A 61 -14.43 13.47 0.78
N GLU A 62 -15.31 14.46 0.80
CA GLU A 62 -14.99 15.78 1.33
C GLU A 62 -14.69 15.69 2.83
N GLN A 63 -13.62 16.36 3.27
CA GLN A 63 -13.01 16.12 4.59
C GLN A 63 -13.86 16.61 5.77
N LYS A 64 -14.66 17.68 5.58
CA LYS A 64 -15.43 18.29 6.67
C LYS A 64 -16.85 17.71 6.79
N THR A 65 -17.50 17.52 5.66
CA THR A 65 -18.92 17.12 5.59
C THR A 65 -19.10 15.61 5.41
N GLY A 66 -18.05 14.91 4.99
CA GLY A 66 -18.11 13.50 4.62
C GLY A 66 -18.86 13.24 3.31
N LEU A 67 -19.18 14.28 2.53
CA LEU A 67 -19.87 14.14 1.25
C LEU A 67 -19.02 13.28 0.30
N ARG A 68 -19.60 12.21 -0.22
CA ARG A 68 -18.91 11.33 -1.18
C ARG A 68 -18.74 12.05 -2.51
N LEU A 69 -17.51 12.07 -3.04
CA LEU A 69 -17.19 12.68 -4.33
C LEU A 69 -17.91 11.93 -5.48
N CYS A 70 -17.78 10.61 -5.50
CA CYS A 70 -18.48 9.70 -6.41
C CYS A 70 -18.45 8.27 -5.83
N ASP A 71 -19.16 7.33 -6.43
CA ASP A 71 -19.20 5.92 -6.01
C ASP A 71 -18.31 4.99 -6.86
N ARG A 72 -17.39 5.58 -7.65
CA ARG A 72 -16.62 4.84 -8.66
C ARG A 72 -15.36 4.14 -8.10
N LEU A 73 -14.94 4.47 -6.87
CA LEU A 73 -13.79 3.83 -6.23
C LEU A 73 -14.09 3.55 -4.76
N ALA A 74 -13.86 2.30 -4.34
CA ALA A 74 -13.93 1.90 -2.95
C ALA A 74 -12.83 0.88 -2.60
N PHE A 75 -12.36 0.95 -1.36
CA PHE A 75 -11.38 0.03 -0.81
C PHE A 75 -11.99 -0.70 0.38
N HIS A 76 -12.11 -2.01 0.30
CA HIS A 76 -12.58 -2.86 1.37
C HIS A 76 -11.40 -3.57 2.02
N PHE A 77 -11.25 -3.45 3.31
CA PHE A 77 -10.26 -4.21 4.08
C PHE A 77 -10.98 -5.17 5.01
N LEU A 78 -10.63 -6.44 4.92
CA LEU A 78 -11.08 -7.49 5.82
C LEU A 78 -9.87 -7.97 6.63
N GLU A 79 -9.82 -7.55 7.90
CA GLU A 79 -8.73 -7.84 8.83
C GLU A 79 -9.06 -9.07 9.67
N LEU A 80 -8.63 -10.25 9.21
CA LEU A 80 -8.92 -11.52 9.86
C LEU A 80 -8.39 -11.60 11.31
N GLY A 81 -7.35 -10.80 11.62
CA GLY A 81 -6.78 -10.72 12.96
C GLY A 81 -7.65 -10.03 14.01
N LYS A 82 -8.78 -9.42 13.60
CA LYS A 82 -9.69 -8.70 14.48
C LYS A 82 -10.96 -9.48 14.84
N VAL A 83 -11.22 -10.60 14.16
CA VAL A 83 -12.41 -11.39 14.47
C VAL A 83 -12.22 -12.19 15.75
N ASP A 84 -13.29 -12.30 16.51
CA ASP A 84 -13.39 -13.16 17.69
C ASP A 84 -14.04 -14.49 17.30
N PRO A 85 -13.28 -15.60 17.26
CA PRO A 85 -13.83 -16.90 16.90
C PRO A 85 -14.69 -17.53 18.01
N GLN A 86 -14.71 -16.96 19.22
CA GLN A 86 -15.53 -17.44 20.33
C GLN A 86 -16.88 -16.72 20.42
N LYS A 87 -17.11 -15.70 19.61
CA LYS A 87 -18.40 -15.02 19.51
C LYS A 87 -19.45 -16.01 19.00
N PRO A 88 -20.67 -16.08 19.60
CA PRO A 88 -21.75 -16.93 19.10
C PRO A 88 -22.07 -16.66 17.63
N VAL A 89 -22.24 -17.74 16.84
CA VAL A 89 -22.42 -17.62 15.38
C VAL A 89 -23.69 -16.81 15.03
N GLU A 90 -24.73 -16.91 15.85
CA GLU A 90 -25.98 -16.15 15.66
C GLU A 90 -25.79 -14.63 15.87
N GLU A 91 -24.79 -14.21 16.65
CA GLU A 91 -24.47 -12.80 16.89
C GLU A 91 -23.47 -12.24 15.86
N MET A 92 -22.85 -13.10 15.06
CA MET A 92 -21.91 -12.68 14.03
C MET A 92 -22.61 -12.07 12.83
N THR A 93 -22.06 -10.98 12.32
CA THR A 93 -22.44 -10.47 11.00
C THR A 93 -21.93 -11.42 9.91
N GLN A 94 -22.55 -11.38 8.72
CA GLN A 94 -22.12 -12.20 7.58
C GLN A 94 -20.64 -12.02 7.24
N ILE A 95 -20.12 -10.81 7.40
CA ILE A 95 -18.67 -10.53 7.18
C ILE A 95 -17.80 -11.10 8.27
N GLU A 96 -18.23 -11.10 9.54
CA GLU A 96 -17.51 -11.77 10.63
C GLU A 96 -17.48 -13.28 10.43
N LYS A 97 -18.59 -13.88 10.03
CA LYS A 97 -18.66 -15.31 9.66
C LYS A 97 -17.69 -15.65 8.54
N LEU A 98 -17.70 -14.87 7.46
CA LEU A 98 -16.74 -15.04 6.37
C LEU A 98 -15.29 -14.91 6.87
N ALA A 99 -15.00 -13.95 7.71
CA ALA A 99 -13.65 -13.74 8.23
C ALA A 99 -13.20 -14.88 9.16
N VAL A 100 -14.08 -15.40 10.02
CA VAL A 100 -13.83 -16.60 10.85
C VAL A 100 -13.57 -17.80 9.97
N TYR A 101 -14.43 -18.06 8.98
CA TYR A 101 -14.23 -19.13 8.00
C TYR A 101 -12.88 -19.04 7.32
N LEU A 102 -12.54 -17.89 6.70
CA LEU A 102 -11.27 -17.71 5.98
C LEU A 102 -10.04 -17.90 6.88
N ARG A 103 -10.15 -17.62 8.17
CA ARG A 103 -9.03 -17.72 9.09
C ARG A 103 -8.87 -19.09 9.70
N TYR A 104 -9.97 -19.75 10.04
CA TYR A 104 -9.99 -20.93 10.89
C TYR A 104 -10.52 -22.21 10.22
N ALA A 105 -10.84 -22.19 8.91
CA ALA A 105 -11.37 -23.34 8.19
C ALA A 105 -10.51 -24.62 8.29
N ASN A 106 -9.19 -24.49 8.54
CA ASN A 106 -8.27 -25.59 8.69
C ASN A 106 -7.75 -25.75 10.14
N ASP A 107 -8.38 -25.11 11.13
CA ASP A 107 -8.00 -25.19 12.52
C ASP A 107 -8.98 -26.09 13.29
N GLU A 108 -8.50 -27.24 13.74
CA GLU A 108 -9.32 -28.25 14.45
C GLU A 108 -9.96 -27.70 15.73
N ASN A 109 -9.37 -26.67 16.36
CA ASN A 109 -9.92 -26.07 17.58
C ASN A 109 -11.22 -25.29 17.33
N TYR A 110 -11.51 -24.92 16.10
CA TYR A 110 -12.67 -24.11 15.70
C TYR A 110 -13.59 -24.83 14.73
N LYS A 111 -13.42 -26.16 14.58
CA LYS A 111 -14.14 -26.98 13.63
C LYS A 111 -15.66 -26.88 13.78
N ASP A 112 -16.17 -26.92 15.01
CA ASP A 112 -17.61 -26.86 15.29
C ASP A 112 -18.19 -25.49 14.89
N SER A 113 -17.53 -24.39 15.27
CA SER A 113 -17.94 -23.04 14.89
C SER A 113 -17.87 -22.81 13.36
N VAL A 114 -16.84 -23.34 12.71
CA VAL A 114 -16.69 -23.26 11.24
C VAL A 114 -17.79 -24.05 10.55
N GLN A 115 -18.12 -25.24 11.06
CA GLN A 115 -19.20 -26.05 10.51
C GLN A 115 -20.57 -25.35 10.65
N GLU A 116 -20.87 -24.80 11.81
CA GLU A 116 -22.09 -24.02 12.05
C GLU A 116 -22.19 -22.80 11.11
N ILE A 117 -21.06 -22.07 10.90
CA ILE A 117 -21.00 -20.98 9.94
C ILE A 117 -21.28 -21.48 8.52
N CYS A 118 -20.68 -22.58 8.09
CA CYS A 118 -20.94 -23.18 6.78
C CYS A 118 -22.41 -23.55 6.61
N GLU A 119 -23.06 -24.06 7.64
CA GLU A 119 -24.49 -24.45 7.60
C GLU A 119 -25.42 -23.23 7.58
N SER A 120 -25.00 -22.09 8.15
CA SER A 120 -25.82 -20.87 8.26
C SER A 120 -25.74 -19.93 7.05
N GLU A 121 -24.71 -20.04 6.21
CA GLU A 121 -24.42 -19.08 5.12
C GLU A 121 -24.27 -19.78 3.76
N GLU A 122 -25.29 -19.70 2.92
CA GLU A 122 -25.33 -20.35 1.60
C GLU A 122 -24.12 -19.99 0.71
N GLY A 123 -23.64 -18.74 0.77
CA GLY A 123 -22.48 -18.28 0.02
C GLY A 123 -21.19 -18.98 0.47
N ILE A 124 -21.05 -19.30 1.76
CA ILE A 124 -19.88 -20.01 2.31
C ILE A 124 -19.97 -21.48 1.92
N ILE A 125 -21.16 -22.09 1.99
CA ILE A 125 -21.40 -23.47 1.50
C ILE A 125 -21.02 -23.60 0.03
N MET A 126 -21.43 -22.63 -0.80
CA MET A 126 -21.11 -22.64 -2.22
C MET A 126 -19.60 -22.52 -2.46
N ALA A 127 -18.92 -21.62 -1.73
CA ALA A 127 -17.45 -21.44 -1.83
C ALA A 127 -16.72 -22.70 -1.37
N GLU A 128 -17.14 -23.33 -0.27
CA GLU A 128 -16.58 -24.58 0.23
C GLU A 128 -16.73 -25.72 -0.80
N ASN A 129 -17.92 -25.86 -1.37
CA ASN A 129 -18.17 -26.86 -2.41
C ASN A 129 -17.32 -26.63 -3.65
N LEU A 130 -17.19 -25.40 -4.13
CA LEU A 130 -16.31 -25.04 -5.25
C LEU A 130 -14.85 -25.38 -4.93
N TYR A 131 -14.38 -25.05 -3.73
CA TYR A 131 -13.02 -25.36 -3.31
C TYR A 131 -12.74 -26.86 -3.22
N ARG A 132 -13.68 -27.64 -2.65
CA ARG A 132 -13.57 -29.10 -2.54
C ARG A 132 -13.59 -29.80 -3.90
N HIS A 133 -14.37 -29.29 -4.85
CA HIS A 133 -14.51 -29.87 -6.17
C HIS A 133 -13.49 -29.33 -7.19
N ALA A 134 -12.73 -28.29 -6.84
CA ALA A 134 -11.65 -27.79 -7.69
C ALA A 134 -10.60 -28.86 -7.90
N THR A 135 -10.29 -29.14 -9.15
CA THR A 135 -9.26 -30.12 -9.49
C THR A 135 -7.87 -29.66 -9.03
N LYS A 136 -6.94 -30.61 -8.96
CA LYS A 136 -5.56 -30.28 -8.60
C LYS A 136 -4.96 -29.32 -9.62
N GLU A 137 -5.25 -29.54 -10.90
CA GLU A 137 -4.78 -28.72 -12.03
C GLU A 137 -5.32 -27.29 -11.95
N GLU A 138 -6.60 -27.10 -11.63
CA GLU A 138 -7.22 -25.76 -11.46
C GLU A 138 -6.59 -25.01 -10.29
N ARG A 139 -6.35 -25.71 -9.17
CA ARG A 139 -5.66 -25.10 -8.01
C ARG A 139 -4.22 -24.72 -8.33
N GLU A 140 -3.48 -25.59 -9.03
CA GLU A 140 -2.11 -25.32 -9.44
C GLU A 140 -2.04 -24.16 -10.44
N ALA A 141 -2.99 -24.06 -11.37
CA ALA A 141 -3.10 -22.95 -12.32
C ALA A 141 -3.35 -21.61 -11.59
N ALA A 142 -4.30 -21.56 -10.66
CA ALA A 142 -4.58 -20.38 -9.85
C ALA A 142 -3.37 -19.96 -8.99
N TRP A 143 -2.66 -20.91 -8.39
CA TRP A 143 -1.42 -20.65 -7.66
C TRP A 143 -0.29 -20.14 -8.57
N ALA A 144 -0.20 -20.64 -9.80
CA ALA A 144 0.78 -20.18 -10.78
C ALA A 144 0.51 -18.71 -11.18
N GLU A 145 -0.74 -18.37 -11.41
CA GLU A 145 -1.15 -16.99 -11.72
C GLU A 145 -0.84 -16.03 -10.56
N CYS A 146 -1.19 -16.40 -9.33
CA CYS A 146 -0.84 -15.64 -8.15
C CYS A 146 0.69 -15.44 -8.00
N ARG A 147 1.50 -16.46 -8.31
CA ARG A 147 2.96 -16.34 -8.28
C ARG A 147 3.49 -15.39 -9.35
N MET A 148 2.94 -15.43 -10.56
CA MET A 148 3.32 -14.49 -11.63
C MET A 148 2.97 -13.05 -11.25
N MET A 149 1.77 -12.78 -10.72
CA MET A 149 1.38 -11.46 -10.23
C MET A 149 2.36 -10.97 -9.15
N TYR A 150 2.71 -11.83 -8.20
CA TYR A 150 3.67 -11.49 -7.15
C TYR A 150 5.06 -11.14 -7.70
N GLN A 151 5.54 -11.87 -8.71
CA GLN A 151 6.84 -11.60 -9.36
C GLN A 151 6.82 -10.26 -10.09
N HIS A 152 5.74 -9.93 -10.80
CA HIS A 152 5.56 -8.63 -11.44
C HIS A 152 5.55 -7.47 -10.43
N ASP A 153 4.85 -7.65 -9.31
CA ASP A 153 4.81 -6.67 -8.23
C ASP A 153 6.21 -6.44 -7.63
N GLN A 154 6.95 -7.53 -7.38
CA GLN A 154 8.33 -7.45 -6.87
C GLN A 154 9.27 -6.76 -7.86
N ALA A 155 9.15 -7.03 -9.15
CA ALA A 155 9.95 -6.38 -10.18
C ALA A 155 9.64 -4.88 -10.26
N SER A 156 8.37 -4.50 -10.21
CA SER A 156 7.93 -3.10 -10.21
C SER A 156 8.46 -2.34 -8.99
N LEU A 157 8.33 -2.94 -7.79
CA LEU A 157 8.84 -2.35 -6.54
C LEU A 157 10.36 -2.12 -6.56
N ARG A 158 11.13 -3.09 -7.11
CA ARG A 158 12.58 -2.95 -7.25
C ARG A 158 12.96 -1.83 -8.20
N GLU A 159 12.26 -1.74 -9.34
CA GLU A 159 12.53 -0.71 -10.33
C GLU A 159 12.17 0.69 -9.78
N ASP A 160 11.04 0.82 -9.08
CA ASP A 160 10.65 2.07 -8.45
C ASP A 160 11.63 2.49 -7.34
N GLY A 161 12.09 1.54 -6.51
CA GLY A 161 13.14 1.77 -5.53
C GLY A 161 14.48 2.19 -6.16
N ARG A 162 14.85 1.58 -7.32
CA ARG A 162 16.05 1.96 -8.06
C ARG A 162 15.95 3.39 -8.61
N LYS A 163 14.81 3.75 -9.19
CA LYS A 163 14.57 5.11 -9.74
C LYS A 163 14.62 6.16 -8.64
N GLU A 164 13.96 5.88 -7.52
CA GLU A 164 13.95 6.81 -6.38
C GLU A 164 15.34 6.96 -5.77
N GLY A 165 16.07 5.87 -5.55
CA GLY A 165 17.45 5.90 -5.06
C GLY A 165 18.38 6.67 -6.01
N HIS A 166 18.20 6.50 -7.34
CA HIS A 166 18.96 7.26 -8.33
C HIS A 166 18.66 8.77 -8.25
N ARG A 167 17.39 9.13 -8.14
CA ARG A 167 16.94 10.54 -8.01
C ARG A 167 17.51 11.20 -6.76
N GLN A 168 17.46 10.48 -5.62
CA GLN A 168 18.02 10.98 -4.36
C GLN A 168 19.55 11.13 -4.44
N GLY A 169 20.24 10.12 -4.97
CA GLY A 169 21.69 10.16 -5.13
C GLY A 169 22.15 11.27 -6.07
N LEU A 170 21.39 11.59 -7.13
CA LEU A 170 21.68 12.70 -8.01
C LEU A 170 21.55 14.04 -7.28
N ALA A 171 20.44 14.24 -6.56
CA ALA A 171 20.20 15.47 -5.80
C ALA A 171 21.24 15.68 -4.68
N GLU A 172 21.61 14.62 -3.96
CA GLU A 172 22.68 14.67 -2.95
C GLU A 172 24.06 14.96 -3.58
N GLY A 173 24.37 14.31 -4.71
CA GLY A 173 25.60 14.55 -5.46
C GLY A 173 25.72 15.99 -5.96
N GLU A 174 24.65 16.55 -6.49
CA GLU A 174 24.59 17.96 -6.92
C GLU A 174 24.80 18.92 -5.74
N ALA A 175 24.15 18.67 -4.59
CA ALA A 175 24.30 19.50 -3.40
C ALA A 175 25.74 19.45 -2.85
N ILE A 176 26.33 18.25 -2.77
CA ILE A 176 27.73 18.08 -2.34
C ILE A 176 28.70 18.75 -3.30
N GLY A 177 28.51 18.57 -4.62
CA GLY A 177 29.34 19.18 -5.65
C GLY A 177 29.25 20.71 -5.63
N ALA A 178 28.07 21.27 -5.45
CA ALA A 178 27.88 22.71 -5.30
C ALA A 178 28.60 23.27 -4.07
N ALA A 179 28.46 22.59 -2.91
CA ALA A 179 29.15 23.00 -1.68
C ALA A 179 30.67 22.91 -1.79
N GLN A 180 31.20 21.87 -2.44
CA GLN A 180 32.65 21.75 -2.68
C GLN A 180 33.15 22.87 -3.59
N LYS A 181 32.44 23.16 -4.68
CA LYS A 181 32.79 24.24 -5.59
C LYS A 181 32.74 25.62 -4.94
N GLN A 182 31.75 25.86 -4.07
CA GLN A 182 31.69 27.10 -3.27
C GLN A 182 32.91 27.26 -2.37
N ARG A 183 33.33 26.17 -1.69
CA ARG A 183 34.54 26.19 -0.84
C ARG A 183 35.85 26.40 -1.63
N GLU A 184 35.93 25.78 -2.81
CA GLU A 184 37.07 25.97 -3.72
C GLU A 184 37.16 27.41 -4.19
N ILE A 185 36.06 28.01 -4.61
CA ILE A 185 35.98 29.42 -5.01
C ILE A 185 36.38 30.33 -3.83
N ALA A 186 35.84 30.09 -2.63
CA ALA A 186 36.18 30.87 -1.44
C ALA A 186 37.67 30.80 -1.08
N LYS A 187 38.25 29.64 -1.20
CA LYS A 187 39.71 29.45 -0.98
C LYS A 187 40.54 30.23 -2.00
N ASN A 188 40.21 30.14 -3.28
CA ASN A 188 40.88 30.88 -4.32
C ASN A 188 40.79 32.40 -4.12
N LEU A 189 39.61 32.93 -3.72
CA LEU A 189 39.43 34.34 -3.42
C LEU A 189 40.24 34.78 -2.17
N LYS A 190 40.34 33.93 -1.15
CA LYS A 190 41.18 34.15 0.04
C LYS A 190 42.68 34.21 -0.33
N ASP A 191 43.14 33.29 -1.18
CA ASP A 191 44.51 33.26 -1.67
C ASP A 191 44.88 34.49 -2.54
N LEU A 192 43.85 35.09 -3.21
CA LEU A 192 44.02 36.37 -3.95
C LEU A 192 43.99 37.60 -3.04
N GLY A 193 43.81 37.45 -1.72
CA GLY A 193 43.86 38.52 -0.74
C GLY A 193 42.54 39.31 -0.58
N MET A 194 41.41 38.77 -1.03
CA MET A 194 40.09 39.40 -0.82
C MET A 194 39.67 39.33 0.66
N ASP A 195 38.93 40.31 1.12
CA ASP A 195 38.46 40.35 2.50
C ASP A 195 37.31 39.38 2.73
N THR A 196 37.11 38.99 4.01
CA THR A 196 36.09 37.99 4.41
C THR A 196 34.66 38.41 4.01
N ASN A 197 34.35 39.71 4.04
CA ASN A 197 33.01 40.20 3.67
C ASN A 197 32.74 40.10 2.15
N GLU A 198 33.79 40.33 1.35
CA GLU A 198 33.72 40.18 -0.09
C GLU A 198 33.57 38.71 -0.48
N ILE A 199 34.32 37.82 0.16
CA ILE A 199 34.21 36.37 -0.04
C ILE A 199 32.84 35.84 0.39
N PHE A 200 32.27 36.32 1.51
CA PHE A 200 30.89 36.00 1.93
C PHE A 200 29.86 36.43 0.86
N LYS A 201 29.95 37.66 0.33
CA LYS A 201 29.05 38.15 -0.68
C LYS A 201 29.11 37.33 -1.98
N ALA A 202 30.32 36.87 -2.35
CA ALA A 202 30.56 36.11 -3.58
C ALA A 202 30.15 34.61 -3.46
N THR A 203 30.29 34.00 -2.28
CA THR A 203 30.14 32.57 -2.11
C THR A 203 29.00 32.17 -1.18
N GLY A 204 28.50 33.07 -0.32
CA GLY A 204 27.50 32.78 0.70
C GLY A 204 28.00 31.98 1.91
N LEU A 205 29.31 31.67 1.98
CA LEU A 205 29.92 30.97 3.11
C LEU A 205 30.10 31.91 4.30
N CYS A 206 29.75 31.47 5.51
CA CYS A 206 29.90 32.28 6.70
C CYS A 206 31.38 32.54 7.06
N ALA A 207 31.63 33.59 7.87
CA ALA A 207 32.98 33.96 8.25
C ALA A 207 33.78 32.85 8.93
N GLU A 208 33.10 32.00 9.74
CA GLU A 208 33.72 30.85 10.40
C GLU A 208 34.15 29.75 9.41
N GLU A 209 33.38 29.56 8.35
CA GLU A 209 33.73 28.62 7.28
C GLU A 209 34.88 29.14 6.46
N ILE A 210 34.89 30.42 6.11
CA ILE A 210 35.97 31.07 5.38
C ILE A 210 37.29 31.05 6.19
N ALA A 211 37.20 31.21 7.52
CA ALA A 211 38.37 31.15 8.39
C ALA A 211 39.05 29.78 8.41
N LYS A 212 38.26 28.68 8.21
CA LYS A 212 38.76 27.28 8.19
C LYS A 212 39.30 26.83 6.83
N LEU A 213 39.17 27.64 5.80
CA LEU A 213 39.76 27.41 4.47
C LEU A 213 41.19 27.89 4.43
#